data_80c4f932e116e3517aaf4d42535f1d17
#
_entry.id   80c4f932e116e3517aaf4d42535f1d17
#
_cell.length_a   1.000
_cell.length_b   1.000
_cell.length_c   1.000
_cell.angle_alpha   90.00
_cell.angle_beta   90.00
_cell.angle_gamma   90.00
#
_symmetry.space_group_name_H-M   'P 1'
#
loop_
_entity.id
_entity.type
_entity.pdbx_description
1 polymer ?
#
loop_
_entity_poly.entity_id
_entity_poly.type
_entity_poly.pdbx_seq_one_letter_code
_entity_poly.pdbx_strand_id
1 'polypeptide(L)'
;FEYIITDSELEALVLECNLIKEHRPKYNTMLKDDKSYPFIKVTVNEEYPRVLFARRMKKDKAKYFGPYTSAGAVKDVIELVRKLYKVRSCNRVLPRDCGKDRPCLYYHMKQCSAPCQGYVSSEEYKKNIAELLKFLNGDFKDTIDMLTDKMMAASEEMRFEDAMEYRDLIRSIQKIGERQKITGYGEEDKDIIAVAMDESLDLREQDAVVQVFFVRGGKLIGREHFYLRVARGDTKAQVLSSFMKQFYAGTPFIPREIMLQKEIEDAKIIEEWLTDRRKQRVYIRVPKKGTKEKLVELAEENAKMVLDKDRERIKREEGRTIGAVHEVEEWL
;
A
#
# COMPACT_ATOMS: atom_id res chain seq x y z
N PHE A 1 -27.06 26.73 -13.68
CA PHE A 1 -27.06 25.64 -12.71
C PHE A 1 -27.77 24.45 -13.31
N GLU A 2 -27.08 23.33 -13.32
CA GLU A 2 -27.70 22.03 -13.55
C GLU A 2 -27.68 21.28 -12.23
N TYR A 3 -28.76 20.62 -11.87
CA TYR A 3 -28.83 19.77 -10.69
C TYR A 3 -29.44 18.42 -11.05
N ILE A 4 -28.95 17.38 -10.40
CA ILE A 4 -29.44 16.02 -10.54
C ILE A 4 -30.05 15.60 -9.19
N ILE A 5 -31.32 15.24 -9.20
CA ILE A 5 -32.00 14.74 -8.02
C ILE A 5 -31.68 13.25 -7.87
N THR A 6 -31.33 12.82 -6.66
CA THR A 6 -31.06 11.43 -6.31
C THR A 6 -32.01 10.96 -5.22
N ASP A 7 -32.24 9.65 -5.12
CA ASP A 7 -33.19 9.08 -4.17
C ASP A 7 -32.62 8.99 -2.74
N SER A 8 -31.29 9.14 -2.58
CA SER A 8 -30.61 9.10 -1.27
C SER A 8 -29.34 9.94 -1.25
N GLU A 9 -28.94 10.37 -0.03
CA GLU A 9 -27.64 11.03 0.22
C GLU A 9 -26.46 10.17 -0.24
N LEU A 10 -26.58 8.85 -0.11
CA LEU A 10 -25.55 7.91 -0.58
C LEU A 10 -25.39 7.95 -2.10
N GLU A 11 -26.48 8.00 -2.83
CA GLU A 11 -26.45 8.14 -4.30
C GLU A 11 -25.89 9.50 -4.73
N ALA A 12 -26.27 10.58 -4.05
CA ALA A 12 -25.71 11.91 -4.28
C ALA A 12 -24.19 11.91 -4.12
N LEU A 13 -23.69 11.29 -3.05
CA LEU A 13 -22.26 11.20 -2.75
C LEU A 13 -21.51 10.39 -3.82
N VAL A 14 -22.04 9.27 -4.26
CA VAL A 14 -21.43 8.44 -5.33
C VAL A 14 -21.46 9.17 -6.67
N LEU A 15 -22.56 9.86 -6.99
CA LEU A 15 -22.69 10.66 -8.20
C LEU A 15 -21.72 11.84 -8.21
N GLU A 16 -21.59 12.58 -7.09
CA GLU A 16 -20.59 13.63 -6.92
C GLU A 16 -19.18 13.13 -7.23
N CYS A 17 -18.76 12.00 -6.62
CA CYS A 17 -17.44 11.42 -6.88
C CYS A 17 -17.22 11.05 -8.35
N ASN A 18 -18.25 10.54 -9.04
CA ASN A 18 -18.16 10.18 -10.44
C ASN A 18 -18.05 11.42 -11.33
N LEU A 19 -18.85 12.46 -11.09
CA LEU A 19 -18.83 13.72 -11.83
C LEU A 19 -17.50 14.48 -11.64
N ILE A 20 -16.95 14.50 -10.42
CA ILE A 20 -15.62 15.08 -10.16
C ILE A 20 -14.54 14.37 -10.98
N LYS A 21 -14.58 13.02 -11.07
CA LYS A 21 -13.62 12.24 -11.87
C LYS A 21 -13.76 12.48 -13.37
N GLU A 22 -15.00 12.61 -13.85
CA GLU A 22 -15.32 12.79 -15.26
C GLU A 22 -14.98 14.21 -15.74
N HIS A 23 -15.45 15.23 -15.01
CA HIS A 23 -15.36 16.62 -15.44
C HIS A 23 -14.15 17.36 -14.90
N ARG A 24 -13.48 16.85 -13.86
CA ARG A 24 -12.30 17.45 -13.20
C ARG A 24 -12.47 18.95 -12.94
N PRO A 25 -13.52 19.35 -12.18
CA PRO A 25 -13.84 20.75 -12.00
C PRO A 25 -12.75 21.49 -11.23
N LYS A 26 -12.46 22.74 -11.65
CA LYS A 26 -11.33 23.55 -11.17
C LYS A 26 -11.39 23.86 -9.66
N TYR A 27 -12.58 24.00 -9.11
CA TYR A 27 -12.80 24.47 -7.74
C TYR A 27 -13.13 23.36 -6.73
N ASN A 28 -13.08 22.09 -7.14
CA ASN A 28 -13.23 20.97 -6.21
C ASN A 28 -11.86 20.48 -5.74
N THR A 29 -11.79 20.03 -4.49
CA THR A 29 -10.62 19.31 -3.97
C THR A 29 -10.34 18.09 -4.84
N MET A 30 -9.17 18.03 -5.47
CA MET A 30 -8.83 16.96 -6.41
C MET A 30 -7.50 16.31 -6.03
N LEU A 31 -7.46 14.99 -6.11
CA LEU A 31 -6.22 14.24 -6.07
C LEU A 31 -5.39 14.53 -7.33
N LYS A 32 -4.19 15.10 -7.17
CA LYS A 32 -3.27 15.37 -8.27
C LYS A 32 -2.76 14.09 -8.97
N ASP A 33 -2.76 12.95 -8.24
CA ASP A 33 -2.22 11.67 -8.71
C ASP A 33 -3.22 10.53 -8.52
N ASP A 34 -3.58 9.85 -9.62
CA ASP A 34 -4.38 8.60 -9.61
C ASP A 34 -3.41 7.40 -9.48
N LYS A 35 -2.72 7.30 -8.34
CA LYS A 35 -1.76 6.22 -8.08
C LYS A 35 -2.50 4.92 -7.79
N SER A 36 -2.31 3.92 -8.64
CA SER A 36 -2.75 2.56 -8.37
C SER A 36 -1.70 1.82 -7.52
N TYR A 37 -2.09 1.45 -6.29
CA TYR A 37 -1.20 0.70 -5.39
C TYR A 37 -1.07 -0.75 -5.82
N PRO A 38 0.15 -1.28 -5.87
CA PRO A 38 0.36 -2.68 -6.18
C PRO A 38 0.10 -3.59 -4.99
N PHE A 39 -0.29 -4.83 -5.31
CA PHE A 39 -0.58 -5.91 -4.38
C PHE A 39 0.23 -7.15 -4.74
N ILE A 40 0.48 -7.99 -3.74
CA ILE A 40 0.90 -9.37 -3.95
C ILE A 40 -0.36 -10.22 -3.99
N LYS A 41 -0.57 -10.94 -5.08
CA LYS A 41 -1.69 -11.86 -5.27
C LYS A 41 -1.21 -13.29 -5.11
N VAL A 42 -1.88 -14.07 -4.26
CA VAL A 42 -1.67 -15.51 -4.11
C VAL A 42 -2.92 -16.24 -4.58
N THR A 43 -2.79 -17.04 -5.63
CA THR A 43 -3.91 -17.77 -6.28
C THR A 43 -4.27 -19.03 -5.51
N VAL A 44 -4.76 -18.89 -4.27
CA VAL A 44 -5.07 -20.02 -3.37
C VAL A 44 -6.16 -20.99 -3.89
N ASN A 45 -6.89 -20.59 -4.91
CA ASN A 45 -7.91 -21.38 -5.60
C ASN A 45 -7.34 -22.33 -6.68
N GLU A 46 -6.05 -22.24 -7.00
CA GLU A 46 -5.37 -23.16 -7.91
C GLU A 46 -4.83 -24.36 -7.12
N GLU A 47 -4.72 -25.52 -7.76
CA GLU A 47 -4.13 -26.72 -7.15
C GLU A 47 -2.68 -26.49 -6.73
N TYR A 48 -1.93 -25.75 -7.57
CA TYR A 48 -0.58 -25.25 -7.29
C TYR A 48 -0.60 -23.71 -7.33
N PRO A 49 -0.87 -23.05 -6.20
CA PRO A 49 -0.96 -21.59 -6.13
C PRO A 49 0.26 -20.87 -6.66
N ARG A 50 0.05 -19.66 -7.19
CA ARG A 50 1.09 -18.77 -7.71
C ARG A 50 1.18 -17.51 -6.88
N VAL A 51 2.36 -16.90 -6.84
CA VAL A 51 2.58 -15.57 -6.29
C VAL A 51 2.82 -14.59 -7.43
N LEU A 52 1.95 -13.60 -7.57
CA LEU A 52 1.89 -12.69 -8.70
C LEU A 52 1.82 -11.24 -8.24
N PHE A 53 2.36 -10.36 -9.07
CA PHE A 53 2.14 -8.93 -8.96
C PHE A 53 0.75 -8.56 -9.46
N ALA A 54 0.00 -7.74 -8.73
CA ALA A 54 -1.30 -7.24 -9.14
C ALA A 54 -1.43 -5.74 -8.86
N ARG A 55 -1.98 -4.98 -9.81
CA ARG A 55 -2.32 -3.55 -9.63
C ARG A 55 -3.76 -3.33 -9.17
N ARG A 56 -4.62 -4.32 -9.36
CA ARG A 56 -6.04 -4.25 -8.98
C ARG A 56 -6.47 -5.55 -8.34
N MET A 57 -7.28 -5.47 -7.30
CA MET A 57 -7.94 -6.63 -6.73
C MET A 57 -9.10 -7.06 -7.64
N LYS A 58 -9.25 -8.36 -7.83
CA LYS A 58 -10.35 -8.98 -8.57
C LYS A 58 -11.16 -9.86 -7.63
N LYS A 59 -12.44 -10.07 -7.92
CA LYS A 59 -13.29 -11.04 -7.19
C LYS A 59 -13.05 -12.47 -7.72
N ASP A 60 -11.85 -12.99 -7.52
CA ASP A 60 -11.40 -14.28 -8.10
C ASP A 60 -10.98 -15.31 -7.03
N LYS A 61 -11.43 -15.12 -5.79
CA LYS A 61 -11.12 -16.00 -4.64
C LYS A 61 -9.61 -16.12 -4.31
N ALA A 62 -8.74 -15.31 -4.93
CA ALA A 62 -7.33 -15.22 -4.58
C ALA A 62 -7.15 -14.39 -3.30
N LYS A 63 -6.04 -14.60 -2.58
CA LYS A 63 -5.66 -13.73 -1.47
C LYS A 63 -4.78 -12.60 -1.98
N TYR A 64 -5.04 -11.39 -1.51
CA TYR A 64 -4.31 -10.18 -1.85
C TYR A 64 -3.67 -9.59 -0.61
N PHE A 65 -2.39 -9.23 -0.71
CA PHE A 65 -1.61 -8.61 0.35
C PHE A 65 -1.15 -7.22 -0.09
N GLY A 66 -1.27 -6.23 0.74
CA GLY A 66 -0.99 -4.83 0.44
C GLY A 66 -2.13 -3.93 0.91
N PRO A 67 -2.22 -2.68 0.45
CA PRO A 67 -1.45 -2.06 -0.63
C PRO A 67 0.02 -1.79 -0.27
N TYR A 68 0.92 -1.91 -1.25
CA TYR A 68 2.34 -1.54 -1.11
C TYR A 68 2.59 -0.16 -1.73
N THR A 69 3.55 0.57 -1.18
CA THR A 69 3.86 1.95 -1.60
C THR A 69 4.56 2.03 -2.95
N SER A 70 5.26 0.97 -3.38
CA SER A 70 5.95 0.95 -4.66
C SER A 70 5.91 -0.42 -5.34
N ALA A 71 5.92 -0.39 -6.68
CA ALA A 71 6.02 -1.60 -7.49
C ALA A 71 7.36 -2.33 -7.29
N GLY A 72 8.44 -1.59 -6.99
CA GLY A 72 9.75 -2.16 -6.64
C GLY A 72 9.67 -3.00 -5.38
N ALA A 73 9.12 -2.44 -4.29
CA ALA A 73 8.97 -3.17 -3.02
C ALA A 73 8.18 -4.48 -3.17
N VAL A 74 7.12 -4.50 -3.99
CA VAL A 74 6.36 -5.73 -4.27
C VAL A 74 7.21 -6.76 -5.01
N LYS A 75 7.97 -6.32 -6.01
CA LYS A 75 8.85 -7.24 -6.78
C LYS A 75 9.93 -7.84 -5.90
N ASP A 76 10.54 -7.04 -5.03
CA ASP A 76 11.58 -7.49 -4.08
C ASP A 76 11.00 -8.55 -3.11
N VAL A 77 9.80 -8.31 -2.58
CA VAL A 77 9.12 -9.29 -1.71
C VAL A 77 8.75 -10.56 -2.48
N ILE A 78 8.24 -10.46 -3.70
CA ILE A 78 7.92 -11.64 -4.54
C ILE A 78 9.18 -12.45 -4.84
N GLU A 79 10.31 -11.79 -5.16
CA GLU A 79 11.57 -12.46 -5.38
C GLU A 79 12.07 -13.19 -4.13
N LEU A 80 12.04 -12.51 -2.97
CA LEU A 80 12.41 -13.11 -1.69
C LEU A 80 11.54 -14.34 -1.38
N VAL A 81 10.21 -14.21 -1.49
CA VAL A 81 9.26 -15.29 -1.22
C VAL A 81 9.49 -16.50 -2.15
N ARG A 82 9.89 -16.27 -3.40
CA ARG A 82 10.24 -17.35 -4.34
C ARG A 82 11.52 -18.05 -3.95
N LYS A 83 12.53 -17.34 -3.49
CA LYS A 83 13.77 -17.95 -2.96
C LYS A 83 13.49 -18.79 -1.70
N LEU A 84 12.64 -18.29 -0.80
CA LEU A 84 12.32 -18.96 0.48
C LEU A 84 11.46 -20.23 0.27
N TYR A 85 10.35 -20.09 -0.43
CA TYR A 85 9.29 -21.12 -0.50
C TYR A 85 9.24 -21.85 -1.83
N LYS A 86 10.11 -21.52 -2.80
CA LYS A 86 10.23 -22.14 -4.13
C LYS A 86 8.90 -22.26 -4.89
N VAL A 87 8.10 -21.19 -4.82
CA VAL A 87 6.75 -21.16 -5.42
C VAL A 87 6.80 -20.70 -6.87
N ARG A 88 5.92 -21.27 -7.68
CA ARG A 88 5.84 -20.94 -9.10
C ARG A 88 5.24 -19.57 -9.38
N SER A 89 5.64 -18.95 -10.49
CA SER A 89 5.05 -17.72 -11.04
C SER A 89 4.62 -17.84 -12.50
N CYS A 90 4.81 -19.03 -13.11
CA CYS A 90 4.50 -19.27 -14.52
C CYS A 90 2.99 -19.35 -14.80
N ASN A 91 2.61 -19.17 -16.07
CA ASN A 91 1.22 -19.19 -16.50
C ASN A 91 0.73 -20.58 -16.92
N ARG A 92 1.50 -21.67 -16.70
CA ARG A 92 1.08 -23.04 -17.01
C ARG A 92 -0.15 -23.40 -16.20
N VAL A 93 -1.08 -24.10 -16.82
CA VAL A 93 -2.29 -24.60 -16.15
C VAL A 93 -2.00 -26.01 -15.64
N LEU A 94 -1.80 -26.12 -14.31
CA LEU A 94 -1.54 -27.41 -13.67
C LEU A 94 -2.84 -27.98 -13.09
N PRO A 95 -3.05 -29.31 -13.17
CA PRO A 95 -2.11 -30.36 -13.62
C PRO A 95 -2.05 -30.56 -15.13
N ARG A 96 -2.91 -29.97 -15.95
CA ARG A 96 -3.03 -30.19 -17.40
C ARG A 96 -1.72 -30.14 -18.18
N ASP A 97 -0.83 -29.22 -17.81
CA ASP A 97 0.43 -28.96 -18.50
C ASP A 97 1.64 -29.63 -17.82
N CYS A 98 1.41 -30.64 -16.95
CA CYS A 98 2.48 -31.41 -16.33
C CYS A 98 3.23 -32.26 -17.37
N GLY A 99 4.56 -32.25 -17.29
CA GLY A 99 5.42 -33.11 -18.13
C GLY A 99 5.54 -32.71 -19.59
N LYS A 100 4.87 -31.64 -20.05
CA LYS A 100 4.88 -31.24 -21.48
C LYS A 100 6.21 -30.63 -21.92
N ASP A 101 6.89 -29.92 -21.05
CA ASP A 101 8.11 -29.18 -21.36
C ASP A 101 9.19 -29.42 -20.30
N ARG A 102 10.42 -29.09 -20.61
CA ARG A 102 11.54 -29.14 -19.66
C ARG A 102 11.32 -28.16 -18.49
N PRO A 103 11.95 -28.42 -17.31
CA PRO A 103 11.97 -27.46 -16.21
C PRO A 103 12.48 -26.09 -16.67
N CYS A 104 11.85 -25.01 -16.22
CA CYS A 104 12.25 -23.67 -16.58
C CYS A 104 13.46 -23.20 -15.75
N LEU A 105 14.04 -22.04 -16.14
CA LEU A 105 15.19 -21.44 -15.48
C LEU A 105 15.01 -21.29 -13.97
N TYR A 106 13.80 -20.93 -13.50
CA TYR A 106 13.54 -20.76 -12.06
C TYR A 106 13.72 -22.03 -11.23
N TYR A 107 13.54 -23.22 -11.81
CA TYR A 107 13.87 -24.46 -11.15
C TYR A 107 15.40 -24.59 -10.96
N HIS A 108 16.16 -24.36 -12.01
CA HIS A 108 17.63 -24.41 -11.96
C HIS A 108 18.22 -23.36 -11.01
N MET A 109 17.58 -22.20 -10.91
CA MET A 109 17.91 -21.15 -9.94
C MET A 109 17.41 -21.42 -8.52
N LYS A 110 16.87 -22.61 -8.23
CA LYS A 110 16.30 -22.99 -6.91
C LYS A 110 15.16 -22.08 -6.42
N GLN A 111 14.48 -21.38 -7.33
CA GLN A 111 13.37 -20.45 -7.03
C GLN A 111 11.97 -21.05 -7.30
N CYS A 112 11.90 -22.31 -7.76
CA CYS A 112 10.66 -23.04 -8.02
C CYS A 112 10.90 -24.52 -7.80
N SER A 113 9.98 -25.20 -7.13
CA SER A 113 10.03 -26.66 -6.91
C SER A 113 9.60 -27.50 -8.11
N ALA A 114 9.32 -26.87 -9.27
CA ALA A 114 8.89 -27.48 -10.52
C ALA A 114 7.66 -28.44 -10.39
N PRO A 115 6.53 -27.97 -9.84
CA PRO A 115 5.31 -28.80 -9.80
C PRO A 115 4.84 -29.19 -11.21
N CYS A 116 5.25 -28.45 -12.25
CA CYS A 116 4.98 -28.79 -13.65
C CYS A 116 5.72 -30.04 -14.16
N GLN A 117 6.66 -30.58 -13.38
CA GLN A 117 7.37 -31.83 -13.66
C GLN A 117 6.96 -32.96 -12.71
N GLY A 118 6.07 -32.66 -11.75
CA GLY A 118 5.72 -33.61 -10.71
C GLY A 118 6.81 -33.83 -9.65
N TYR A 119 7.80 -32.94 -9.56
CA TYR A 119 8.92 -33.06 -8.59
C TYR A 119 8.51 -32.74 -7.16
N VAL A 120 7.31 -32.22 -6.96
CA VAL A 120 6.71 -31.93 -5.66
C VAL A 120 5.24 -32.33 -5.69
N SER A 121 4.76 -32.95 -4.62
CA SER A 121 3.35 -33.29 -4.47
C SER A 121 2.49 -32.03 -4.21
N SER A 122 1.19 -32.12 -4.53
CA SER A 122 0.26 -31.02 -4.24
C SER A 122 0.18 -30.70 -2.74
N GLU A 123 0.27 -31.74 -1.91
CA GLU A 123 0.21 -31.57 -0.44
C GLU A 123 1.43 -30.84 0.12
N GLU A 124 2.63 -31.25 -0.31
CA GLU A 124 3.88 -30.61 0.08
C GLU A 124 3.94 -29.15 -0.41
N TYR A 125 3.52 -28.94 -1.67
CA TYR A 125 3.46 -27.60 -2.23
C TYR A 125 2.50 -26.67 -1.46
N LYS A 126 1.33 -27.19 -1.04
CA LYS A 126 0.35 -26.46 -0.24
C LYS A 126 0.86 -26.13 1.17
N LYS A 127 1.72 -26.98 1.77
CA LYS A 127 2.40 -26.65 3.03
C LYS A 127 3.31 -25.42 2.86
N ASN A 128 4.12 -25.37 1.80
CA ASN A 128 4.96 -24.23 1.51
C ASN A 128 4.13 -22.95 1.27
N ILE A 129 2.96 -23.07 0.65
CA ILE A 129 2.02 -21.95 0.48
C ILE A 129 1.44 -21.50 1.81
N ALA A 130 1.14 -22.39 2.74
CA ALA A 130 0.63 -22.02 4.07
C ALA A 130 1.67 -21.24 4.87
N GLU A 131 2.93 -21.63 4.84
CA GLU A 131 4.04 -20.88 5.46
C GLU A 131 4.25 -19.52 4.78
N LEU A 132 4.22 -19.48 3.47
CA LEU A 132 4.26 -18.24 2.69
C LEU A 132 3.14 -17.27 3.10
N LEU A 133 1.93 -17.75 3.30
CA LEU A 133 0.80 -16.92 3.73
C LEU A 133 1.02 -16.36 5.14
N LYS A 134 1.61 -17.13 6.07
CA LYS A 134 2.02 -16.65 7.40
C LYS A 134 3.06 -15.54 7.25
N PHE A 135 4.09 -15.77 6.44
CA PHE A 135 5.12 -14.78 6.15
C PHE A 135 4.54 -13.46 5.60
N LEU A 136 3.66 -13.52 4.61
CA LEU A 136 3.03 -12.32 4.04
C LEU A 136 2.10 -11.61 5.04
N ASN A 137 1.58 -12.30 6.05
CA ASN A 137 0.87 -11.72 7.18
C ASN A 137 1.82 -11.10 8.23
N GLY A 138 3.15 -11.22 8.02
CA GLY A 138 4.16 -10.60 8.86
C GLY A 138 4.64 -11.46 10.02
N ASP A 139 4.36 -12.75 10.02
CA ASP A 139 4.94 -13.73 10.93
C ASP A 139 6.26 -14.26 10.33
N PHE A 140 7.36 -13.63 10.73
CA PHE A 140 8.70 -13.93 10.22
C PHE A 140 9.50 -14.84 11.12
N LYS A 141 9.03 -15.08 12.36
CA LYS A 141 9.83 -15.76 13.39
C LYS A 141 10.24 -17.16 12.96
N ASP A 142 9.26 -18.01 12.62
CA ASP A 142 9.52 -19.40 12.23
C ASP A 142 10.48 -19.48 11.03
N THR A 143 10.34 -18.54 10.08
CA THR A 143 11.20 -18.49 8.88
C THR A 143 12.64 -18.07 9.22
N ILE A 144 12.82 -17.11 10.14
CA ILE A 144 14.14 -16.66 10.58
C ILE A 144 14.82 -17.77 11.36
N ASP A 145 14.11 -18.44 12.27
CA ASP A 145 14.64 -19.55 13.08
C ASP A 145 15.11 -20.69 12.17
N MET A 146 14.27 -21.13 11.20
CA MET A 146 14.64 -22.16 10.22
C MET A 146 15.87 -21.77 9.37
N LEU A 147 15.98 -20.52 8.93
CA LEU A 147 17.14 -20.06 8.17
C LEU A 147 18.40 -19.96 9.02
N THR A 148 18.27 -19.62 10.30
CA THR A 148 19.38 -19.58 11.23
C THR A 148 19.95 -20.97 11.47
N ASP A 149 19.08 -21.97 11.66
CA ASP A 149 19.51 -23.37 11.81
C ASP A 149 20.24 -23.88 10.55
N LYS A 150 19.71 -23.58 9.36
CA LYS A 150 20.37 -23.92 8.08
C LYS A 150 21.71 -23.21 7.90
N MET A 151 21.80 -21.96 8.30
CA MET A 151 23.04 -21.19 8.25
C MET A 151 24.12 -21.81 9.14
N MET A 152 23.75 -22.19 10.38
CA MET A 152 24.67 -22.82 11.30
C MET A 152 25.14 -24.19 10.81
N ALA A 153 24.22 -25.03 10.35
CA ALA A 153 24.56 -26.35 9.76
C ALA A 153 25.49 -26.23 8.55
N ALA A 154 25.21 -25.29 7.64
CA ALA A 154 26.07 -25.02 6.49
C ALA A 154 27.47 -24.52 6.91
N SER A 155 27.56 -23.72 7.96
CA SER A 155 28.84 -23.26 8.51
C SER A 155 29.64 -24.40 9.13
N GLU A 156 29.02 -25.29 9.91
CA GLU A 156 29.66 -26.48 10.48
C GLU A 156 30.20 -27.44 9.41
N GLU A 157 29.46 -27.55 8.30
CA GLU A 157 29.87 -28.35 7.13
C GLU A 157 30.86 -27.61 6.22
N MET A 158 31.37 -26.43 6.63
CA MET A 158 32.29 -25.58 5.87
C MET A 158 31.73 -25.13 4.51
N ARG A 159 30.41 -25.16 4.29
CA ARG A 159 29.74 -24.65 3.09
C ARG A 159 29.45 -23.14 3.26
N PHE A 160 30.50 -22.35 3.27
CA PHE A 160 30.43 -20.91 3.60
C PHE A 160 29.62 -20.11 2.60
N GLU A 161 29.56 -20.48 1.34
CA GLU A 161 28.72 -19.82 0.31
C GLU A 161 27.22 -20.00 0.65
N ASP A 162 26.80 -21.22 1.02
CA ASP A 162 25.43 -21.48 1.44
C ASP A 162 25.09 -20.72 2.72
N ALA A 163 25.99 -20.72 3.70
CA ALA A 163 25.83 -19.99 4.96
C ALA A 163 25.66 -18.47 4.73
N MET A 164 26.42 -17.92 3.77
CA MET A 164 26.32 -16.52 3.36
C MET A 164 24.97 -16.21 2.69
N GLU A 165 24.47 -17.09 1.84
CA GLU A 165 23.15 -16.96 1.23
C GLU A 165 22.03 -16.93 2.30
N TYR A 166 22.05 -17.84 3.28
CA TYR A 166 21.06 -17.84 4.37
C TYR A 166 21.15 -16.59 5.23
N ARG A 167 22.34 -16.10 5.56
CA ARG A 167 22.54 -14.84 6.28
C ARG A 167 21.93 -13.65 5.54
N ASP A 168 22.11 -13.56 4.22
CA ASP A 168 21.62 -12.47 3.41
C ASP A 168 20.09 -12.52 3.26
N LEU A 169 19.50 -13.72 3.25
CA LEU A 169 18.05 -13.91 3.33
C LEU A 169 17.51 -13.42 4.66
N ILE A 170 18.14 -13.79 5.79
CA ILE A 170 17.74 -13.32 7.13
C ILE A 170 17.78 -11.79 7.21
N ARG A 171 18.85 -11.15 6.72
CA ARG A 171 18.97 -9.69 6.68
C ARG A 171 17.86 -9.05 5.84
N SER A 172 17.52 -9.65 4.72
CA SER A 172 16.44 -9.17 3.85
C SER A 172 15.08 -9.23 4.55
N ILE A 173 14.81 -10.32 5.29
CA ILE A 173 13.59 -10.48 6.10
C ILE A 173 13.56 -9.44 7.23
N GLN A 174 14.65 -9.26 7.96
CA GLN A 174 14.76 -8.27 9.03
C GLN A 174 14.52 -6.86 8.52
N LYS A 175 15.08 -6.48 7.37
CA LYS A 175 14.85 -5.17 6.73
C LYS A 175 13.39 -4.96 6.33
N ILE A 176 12.69 -6.01 5.90
CA ILE A 176 11.24 -5.95 5.65
C ILE A 176 10.50 -5.81 6.99
N GLY A 177 10.88 -6.58 7.99
CA GLY A 177 10.31 -6.56 9.34
C GLY A 177 10.52 -5.21 10.07
N GLU A 178 11.67 -4.58 9.93
CA GLU A 178 11.95 -3.25 10.50
C GLU A 178 11.04 -2.17 9.93
N ARG A 179 10.75 -2.21 8.64
CA ARG A 179 9.76 -1.32 8.00
C ARG A 179 8.33 -1.55 8.52
N GLN A 180 8.08 -2.70 9.14
CA GLN A 180 6.78 -3.06 9.71
C GLN A 180 6.71 -2.88 11.25
N LYS A 181 7.79 -2.44 11.89
CA LYS A 181 7.94 -2.33 13.36
C LYS A 181 7.29 -1.09 13.97
N ILE A 182 6.10 -0.70 13.56
CA ILE A 182 5.22 0.03 14.47
C ILE A 182 4.23 -0.99 15.03
N THR A 183 4.68 -1.68 16.08
CA THR A 183 3.98 -2.76 16.74
C THR A 183 3.08 -2.23 17.86
N GLY A 184 1.93 -2.84 18.04
CA GLY A 184 1.15 -2.71 19.27
C GLY A 184 -0.28 -2.22 19.12
N TYR A 185 -0.87 -2.23 17.92
CA TYR A 185 -2.20 -1.61 17.68
C TYR A 185 -3.35 -2.58 17.42
N GLY A 186 -3.27 -3.81 17.98
CA GLY A 186 -4.28 -4.85 17.77
C GLY A 186 -4.19 -5.48 16.38
N GLU A 187 -4.73 -6.68 16.21
CA GLU A 187 -4.67 -7.45 14.94
C GLU A 187 -5.53 -6.86 13.80
N GLU A 188 -6.15 -5.70 14.00
CA GLU A 188 -7.09 -5.12 13.04
C GLU A 188 -6.41 -4.29 11.95
N ASP A 189 -6.99 -4.35 10.75
CA ASP A 189 -6.59 -3.50 9.63
C ASP A 189 -7.13 -2.08 9.81
N LYS A 190 -6.24 -1.08 9.69
CA LYS A 190 -6.55 0.34 9.90
C LYS A 190 -5.87 1.21 8.86
N ASP A 191 -6.53 2.30 8.47
CA ASP A 191 -5.90 3.41 7.76
C ASP A 191 -5.92 4.64 8.67
N ILE A 192 -4.79 5.34 8.75
CA ILE A 192 -4.66 6.57 9.53
C ILE A 192 -4.44 7.72 8.55
N ILE A 193 -5.32 8.70 8.58
CA ILE A 193 -5.34 9.78 7.60
C ILE A 193 -5.27 11.13 8.30
N ALA A 194 -4.29 11.93 7.92
CA ALA A 194 -4.12 13.29 8.41
C ALA A 194 -3.79 14.24 7.27
N VAL A 195 -4.09 15.52 7.42
CA VAL A 195 -3.86 16.57 6.43
C VAL A 195 -3.06 17.74 7.03
N ALA A 196 -2.09 18.21 6.25
CA ALA A 196 -1.45 19.51 6.45
C ALA A 196 -1.87 20.44 5.31
N MET A 197 -2.15 21.69 5.65
CA MET A 197 -2.56 22.74 4.71
C MET A 197 -1.60 23.91 4.81
N ASP A 198 -1.30 24.54 3.68
CA ASP A 198 -0.53 25.78 3.66
C ASP A 198 -1.47 26.93 4.05
N GLU A 199 -1.22 27.55 5.19
CA GLU A 199 -1.99 28.70 5.71
C GLU A 199 -1.48 30.04 5.15
N SER A 200 -0.62 30.08 4.14
CA SER A 200 -0.11 31.30 3.54
C SER A 200 -1.22 32.10 2.85
N LEU A 201 -1.25 33.39 3.18
CA LEU A 201 -2.43 34.26 3.00
C LEU A 201 -2.68 34.80 1.57
N ASP A 202 -1.80 34.52 0.59
CA ASP A 202 -1.78 35.33 -0.64
C ASP A 202 -2.38 34.67 -1.89
N LEU A 203 -2.76 33.41 -1.85
CA LEU A 203 -3.24 32.71 -3.03
C LEU A 203 -4.73 32.32 -2.94
N ARG A 204 -5.42 32.33 -4.08
CA ARG A 204 -6.82 31.87 -4.20
C ARG A 204 -6.99 30.37 -3.96
N GLU A 205 -5.91 29.64 -4.13
CA GLU A 205 -5.83 28.18 -3.94
C GLU A 205 -4.72 27.91 -2.91
N GLN A 206 -4.93 26.94 -2.03
CA GLN A 206 -3.96 26.50 -1.05
C GLN A 206 -3.48 25.10 -1.40
N ASP A 207 -2.19 24.84 -1.22
CA ASP A 207 -1.65 23.48 -1.31
C ASP A 207 -1.88 22.75 0.02
N ALA A 208 -2.31 21.50 -0.10
CA ALA A 208 -2.47 20.61 1.03
C ALA A 208 -1.84 19.25 0.74
N VAL A 209 -1.36 18.59 1.79
CA VAL A 209 -0.83 17.22 1.72
C VAL A 209 -1.62 16.35 2.68
N VAL A 210 -2.22 15.30 2.17
CA VAL A 210 -2.82 14.25 2.98
C VAL A 210 -1.82 13.10 3.11
N GLN A 211 -1.53 12.71 4.33
CA GLN A 211 -0.74 11.52 4.67
C GLN A 211 -1.66 10.38 5.04
N VAL A 212 -1.43 9.21 4.45
CA VAL A 212 -2.11 7.96 4.79
C VAL A 212 -1.09 6.95 5.31
N PHE A 213 -1.35 6.36 6.47
CA PHE A 213 -0.61 5.22 6.99
C PHE A 213 -1.47 3.97 6.88
N PHE A 214 -0.92 2.91 6.31
CA PHE A 214 -1.59 1.62 6.15
C PHE A 214 -1.12 0.65 7.24
N VAL A 215 -2.01 0.33 8.17
CA VAL A 215 -1.78 -0.67 9.22
C VAL A 215 -2.56 -1.94 8.87
N ARG A 216 -1.88 -3.08 8.82
CA ARG A 216 -2.48 -4.39 8.52
C ARG A 216 -1.97 -5.42 9.52
N GLY A 217 -2.91 -6.16 10.13
CA GLY A 217 -2.56 -7.09 11.21
C GLY A 217 -1.77 -6.42 12.34
N GLY A 218 -2.11 -5.17 12.69
CA GLY A 218 -1.43 -4.40 13.73
C GLY A 218 -0.05 -3.85 13.35
N LYS A 219 0.43 -4.03 12.11
CA LYS A 219 1.75 -3.57 11.65
C LYS A 219 1.60 -2.47 10.60
N LEU A 220 2.43 -1.43 10.68
CA LEU A 220 2.50 -0.40 9.64
C LEU A 220 3.21 -0.99 8.41
N ILE A 221 2.43 -1.29 7.37
CA ILE A 221 2.95 -1.88 6.13
C ILE A 221 3.37 -0.84 5.09
N GLY A 222 2.92 0.41 5.23
CA GLY A 222 3.27 1.47 4.30
C GLY A 222 2.72 2.82 4.69
N ARG A 223 3.26 3.84 4.04
CA ARG A 223 2.79 5.22 4.14
C ARG A 223 2.76 5.85 2.76
N GLU A 224 1.80 6.72 2.54
CA GLU A 224 1.64 7.45 1.29
C GLU A 224 1.20 8.86 1.55
N HIS A 225 1.59 9.78 0.68
CA HIS A 225 1.13 11.15 0.74
C HIS A 225 0.53 11.58 -0.60
N PHE A 226 -0.47 12.46 -0.53
CA PHE A 226 -1.22 12.96 -1.67
C PHE A 226 -1.20 14.46 -1.65
N TYR A 227 -0.84 15.06 -2.78
CA TYR A 227 -0.92 16.49 -2.98
C TYR A 227 -2.32 16.88 -3.45
N LEU A 228 -2.90 17.86 -2.79
CA LEU A 228 -4.21 18.39 -3.10
C LEU A 228 -4.11 19.88 -3.38
N ARG A 229 -4.96 20.39 -4.24
CA ARG A 229 -5.29 21.81 -4.30
C ARG A 229 -6.64 22.00 -3.65
N VAL A 230 -6.70 22.90 -2.68
CA VAL A 230 -7.90 23.18 -1.89
C VAL A 230 -8.30 24.65 -2.06
N ALA A 231 -9.58 24.92 -1.99
CA ALA A 231 -10.06 26.29 -2.08
C ALA A 231 -9.70 27.06 -0.81
N ARG A 232 -9.54 28.38 -0.95
CA ARG A 232 -9.34 29.25 0.21
C ARG A 232 -10.57 29.20 1.11
N GLY A 233 -10.34 28.87 2.37
CA GLY A 233 -11.40 28.76 3.37
C GLY A 233 -11.89 27.33 3.62
N ASP A 234 -11.42 26.34 2.84
CA ASP A 234 -11.66 24.94 3.16
C ASP A 234 -11.05 24.58 4.50
N THR A 235 -11.82 23.92 5.33
CA THR A 235 -11.34 23.40 6.62
C THR A 235 -10.66 22.05 6.45
N LYS A 236 -9.78 21.66 7.38
CA LYS A 236 -9.19 20.32 7.41
C LYS A 236 -10.25 19.20 7.35
N ALA A 237 -11.42 19.43 7.97
CA ALA A 237 -12.52 18.46 7.96
C ALA A 237 -13.12 18.28 6.56
N GLN A 238 -13.33 19.37 5.83
CA GLN A 238 -13.84 19.34 4.45
C GLN A 238 -12.85 18.66 3.50
N VAL A 239 -11.55 18.99 3.64
CA VAL A 239 -10.49 18.36 2.84
C VAL A 239 -10.41 16.85 3.11
N LEU A 240 -10.47 16.42 4.38
CA LEU A 240 -10.49 15.01 4.74
C LEU A 240 -11.73 14.29 4.19
N SER A 241 -12.92 14.90 4.27
CA SER A 241 -14.15 14.32 3.71
C SER A 241 -14.02 14.12 2.20
N SER A 242 -13.63 15.16 1.46
CA SER A 242 -13.42 15.10 0.01
C SER A 242 -12.36 14.09 -0.39
N PHE A 243 -11.24 14.04 0.34
CA PHE A 243 -10.18 13.07 0.11
C PHE A 243 -10.69 11.64 0.30
N MET A 244 -11.39 11.35 1.40
CA MET A 244 -11.90 10.01 1.69
C MET A 244 -12.84 9.50 0.60
N LYS A 245 -13.76 10.35 0.14
CA LYS A 245 -14.70 10.02 -0.94
C LYS A 245 -13.93 9.61 -2.20
N GLN A 246 -12.95 10.42 -2.64
CA GLN A 246 -12.18 10.16 -3.84
C GLN A 246 -11.23 8.95 -3.69
N PHE A 247 -10.51 8.87 -2.56
CA PHE A 247 -9.55 7.81 -2.29
C PHE A 247 -10.22 6.43 -2.25
N TYR A 248 -11.25 6.29 -1.41
CA TYR A 248 -11.95 5.00 -1.30
C TYR A 248 -12.83 4.68 -2.51
N ALA A 249 -13.28 5.64 -3.29
CA ALA A 249 -13.95 5.35 -4.58
C ALA A 249 -13.03 4.64 -5.56
N GLY A 250 -11.71 4.91 -5.53
CA GLY A 250 -10.70 4.29 -6.39
C GLY A 250 -9.99 3.09 -5.77
N THR A 251 -10.03 2.94 -4.44
CA THR A 251 -9.27 1.91 -3.70
C THR A 251 -10.09 0.64 -3.55
N PRO A 252 -9.55 -0.52 -3.95
CA PRO A 252 -10.27 -1.80 -3.88
C PRO A 252 -10.28 -2.40 -2.46
N PHE A 253 -9.37 -1.99 -1.59
CA PHE A 253 -9.27 -2.46 -0.21
C PHE A 253 -9.79 -1.40 0.75
N ILE A 254 -10.71 -1.79 1.61
CA ILE A 254 -11.28 -0.95 2.66
C ILE A 254 -10.98 -1.60 4.01
N PRO A 255 -10.26 -0.92 4.95
CA PRO A 255 -9.96 -1.46 6.26
C PRO A 255 -11.22 -1.50 7.15
N ARG A 256 -11.11 -2.14 8.31
CA ARG A 256 -12.20 -2.15 9.29
C ARG A 256 -12.33 -0.82 10.04
N GLU A 257 -11.20 -0.16 10.30
CA GLU A 257 -11.16 1.10 11.04
C GLU A 257 -10.39 2.16 10.23
N ILE A 258 -10.92 3.35 10.15
CA ILE A 258 -10.27 4.52 9.57
C ILE A 258 -10.14 5.55 10.67
N MET A 259 -8.92 6.00 10.94
CA MET A 259 -8.64 7.02 11.95
C MET A 259 -8.34 8.34 11.27
N LEU A 260 -9.04 9.39 11.68
CA LEU A 260 -8.90 10.74 11.15
C LEU A 260 -8.37 11.70 12.21
N GLN A 261 -7.73 12.76 11.73
CA GLN A 261 -7.24 13.88 12.55
C GLN A 261 -8.37 14.76 13.09
N LYS A 262 -9.46 14.90 12.33
CA LYS A 262 -10.62 15.75 12.65
C LYS A 262 -11.91 15.01 12.35
N GLU A 263 -12.96 15.35 13.09
CA GLU A 263 -14.31 14.90 12.79
C GLU A 263 -14.78 15.52 11.47
N ILE A 264 -15.42 14.73 10.64
CA ILE A 264 -16.00 15.14 9.35
C ILE A 264 -17.53 15.06 9.45
N GLU A 265 -18.23 15.98 8.81
CA GLU A 265 -19.71 16.06 8.88
C GLU A 265 -20.37 14.82 8.28
N ASP A 266 -19.84 14.32 7.16
CA ASP A 266 -20.37 13.17 6.41
C ASP A 266 -19.93 11.81 6.98
N ALA A 267 -19.33 11.74 8.19
CA ALA A 267 -18.72 10.51 8.72
C ALA A 267 -19.65 9.30 8.67
N LYS A 268 -20.90 9.46 9.08
CA LYS A 268 -21.90 8.38 9.11
C LYS A 268 -22.24 7.86 7.71
N ILE A 269 -22.45 8.76 6.76
CA ILE A 269 -22.78 8.42 5.37
C ILE A 269 -21.62 7.70 4.71
N ILE A 270 -20.39 8.17 4.95
CA ILE A 270 -19.17 7.54 4.44
C ILE A 270 -18.97 6.16 5.08
N GLU A 271 -19.24 6.00 6.39
CA GLU A 271 -19.21 4.67 7.05
C GLU A 271 -20.19 3.69 6.43
N GLU A 272 -21.43 4.11 6.15
CA GLU A 272 -22.46 3.28 5.52
C GLU A 272 -22.04 2.88 4.10
N TRP A 273 -21.59 3.83 3.30
CA TRP A 273 -21.09 3.58 1.96
C TRP A 273 -19.90 2.60 1.93
N LEU A 274 -18.92 2.79 2.81
CA LEU A 274 -17.76 1.91 2.90
C LEU A 274 -18.12 0.52 3.44
N THR A 275 -19.07 0.45 4.37
CA THR A 275 -19.62 -0.79 4.92
C THR A 275 -20.32 -1.60 3.81
N ASP A 276 -21.13 -0.95 2.98
CA ASP A 276 -21.78 -1.62 1.84
C ASP A 276 -20.77 -2.13 0.82
N ARG A 277 -19.76 -1.34 0.49
CA ARG A 277 -18.70 -1.76 -0.44
C ARG A 277 -17.84 -2.90 0.08
N ARG A 278 -17.48 -2.86 1.38
CA ARG A 278 -16.67 -3.90 2.03
C ARG A 278 -17.49 -5.16 2.32
N LYS A 279 -18.82 -5.04 2.44
CA LYS A 279 -19.74 -6.08 2.95
C LYS A 279 -19.48 -6.50 4.41
N GLN A 280 -18.76 -5.68 5.14
CA GLN A 280 -18.50 -5.81 6.59
C GLN A 280 -18.38 -4.42 7.17
N ARG A 281 -18.72 -4.27 8.45
CA ARG A 281 -18.77 -2.99 9.13
C ARG A 281 -17.43 -2.24 9.12
N VAL A 282 -17.48 -0.98 8.74
CA VAL A 282 -16.35 -0.03 8.74
C VAL A 282 -16.63 1.03 9.80
N TYR A 283 -15.60 1.50 10.47
CA TYR A 283 -15.69 2.54 11.48
C TYR A 283 -14.76 3.70 11.13
N ILE A 284 -15.28 4.92 11.21
CA ILE A 284 -14.49 6.15 11.14
C ILE A 284 -14.38 6.71 12.55
N ARG A 285 -13.15 6.95 13.02
CA ARG A 285 -12.90 7.42 14.39
C ARG A 285 -11.87 8.53 14.43
N VAL A 286 -12.06 9.46 15.35
CA VAL A 286 -11.07 10.48 15.72
C VAL A 286 -10.56 10.14 17.10
N PRO A 287 -9.38 9.54 17.24
CA PRO A 287 -8.82 9.18 18.53
C PRO A 287 -8.38 10.45 19.29
N LYS A 288 -8.75 10.52 20.57
CA LYS A 288 -8.47 11.69 21.44
C LYS A 288 -7.50 11.36 22.58
N LYS A 289 -7.01 10.11 22.69
CA LYS A 289 -6.10 9.66 23.76
C LYS A 289 -5.30 8.43 23.35
N GLY A 290 -4.08 8.34 23.86
CA GLY A 290 -3.25 7.14 23.83
C GLY A 290 -2.54 6.90 22.52
N THR A 291 -2.16 5.65 22.27
CA THR A 291 -1.34 5.26 21.12
C THR A 291 -1.99 5.52 19.76
N LYS A 292 -3.31 5.48 19.69
CA LYS A 292 -4.04 5.77 18.44
C LYS A 292 -3.95 7.25 18.06
N GLU A 293 -4.04 8.14 19.05
CA GLU A 293 -3.85 9.59 18.87
C GLU A 293 -2.43 9.89 18.37
N LYS A 294 -1.41 9.32 19.03
CA LYS A 294 -0.01 9.49 18.61
C LYS A 294 0.26 9.07 17.16
N LEU A 295 -0.46 8.07 16.65
CA LEU A 295 -0.34 7.69 15.24
C LEU A 295 -0.93 8.74 14.30
N VAL A 296 -2.04 9.35 14.69
CA VAL A 296 -2.65 10.43 13.91
C VAL A 296 -1.77 11.68 13.96
N GLU A 297 -1.20 12.02 15.12
CA GLU A 297 -0.21 13.08 15.26
C GLU A 297 1.02 12.84 14.38
N LEU A 298 1.55 11.62 14.40
CA LEU A 298 2.67 11.24 13.54
C LEU A 298 2.33 11.37 12.04
N ALA A 299 1.10 11.04 11.64
CA ALA A 299 0.65 11.22 10.27
C ALA A 299 0.55 12.72 9.91
N GLU A 300 0.06 13.57 10.84
CA GLU A 300 0.01 15.02 10.65
C GLU A 300 1.42 15.63 10.53
N GLU A 301 2.35 15.24 11.40
CA GLU A 301 3.74 15.69 11.33
C GLU A 301 4.40 15.31 10.00
N ASN A 302 4.17 14.09 9.53
CA ASN A 302 4.66 13.62 8.23
C ASN A 302 4.05 14.43 7.07
N ALA A 303 2.75 14.74 7.13
CA ALA A 303 2.10 15.62 6.14
C ALA A 303 2.74 16.99 6.11
N LYS A 304 2.98 17.60 7.28
CA LYS A 304 3.67 18.92 7.40
C LYS A 304 5.07 18.87 6.82
N MET A 305 5.87 17.88 7.18
CA MET A 305 7.25 17.75 6.66
C MET A 305 7.29 17.64 5.13
N VAL A 306 6.34 16.92 4.53
CA VAL A 306 6.25 16.80 3.07
C VAL A 306 5.86 18.14 2.44
N LEU A 307 4.88 18.85 3.01
CA LEU A 307 4.43 20.14 2.54
C LEU A 307 5.56 21.19 2.61
N ASP A 308 6.28 21.26 3.73
CA ASP A 308 7.38 22.20 3.94
C ASP A 308 8.55 21.93 2.97
N LYS A 309 8.90 20.66 2.77
CA LYS A 309 9.95 20.26 1.83
C LYS A 309 9.63 20.62 0.38
N ASP A 310 8.38 20.48 -0.02
CA ASP A 310 7.93 20.83 -1.38
C ASP A 310 7.95 22.36 -1.56
N ARG A 311 7.56 23.09 -0.55
CA ARG A 311 7.65 24.56 -0.49
C ARG A 311 9.07 25.08 -0.64
N GLU A 312 10.03 24.48 0.06
CA GLU A 312 11.45 24.82 -0.10
C GLU A 312 11.97 24.51 -1.51
N ARG A 313 11.52 23.42 -2.11
CA ARG A 313 11.88 23.07 -3.49
C ARG A 313 11.36 24.08 -4.48
N ILE A 314 10.09 24.47 -4.38
CA ILE A 314 9.47 25.48 -5.26
C ILE A 314 10.19 26.83 -5.11
N LYS A 315 10.45 27.30 -3.89
CA LYS A 315 11.20 28.54 -3.65
C LYS A 315 12.62 28.49 -4.25
N ARG A 316 13.32 27.36 -4.19
CA ARG A 316 14.64 27.19 -4.81
C ARG A 316 14.57 27.22 -6.33
N GLU A 317 13.54 26.62 -6.92
CA GLU A 317 13.31 26.62 -8.38
C GLU A 317 12.94 28.01 -8.87
N GLU A 318 12.06 28.72 -8.18
CA GLU A 318 11.73 30.12 -8.46
C GLU A 318 12.95 31.05 -8.32
N GLY A 319 13.74 30.89 -7.25
CA GLY A 319 14.96 31.66 -7.07
C GLY A 319 16.00 31.43 -8.16
N ARG A 320 16.12 30.21 -8.69
CA ARG A 320 16.99 29.91 -9.83
C ARG A 320 16.46 30.54 -11.12
N THR A 321 15.15 30.53 -11.33
CA THR A 321 14.54 31.12 -12.54
C THR A 321 14.65 32.61 -12.52
N ILE A 322 14.40 33.27 -11.39
CA ILE A 322 14.57 34.73 -11.21
C ILE A 322 16.05 35.12 -11.35
N GLY A 323 16.98 34.35 -10.78
CA GLY A 323 18.41 34.56 -10.93
C GLY A 323 18.86 34.42 -12.39
N ALA A 324 18.37 33.46 -13.13
CA ALA A 324 18.67 33.29 -14.55
C ALA A 324 18.09 34.43 -15.41
N VAL A 325 16.92 34.98 -15.04
CA VAL A 325 16.36 36.16 -15.74
C VAL A 325 17.19 37.38 -15.49
N HIS A 326 17.63 37.64 -14.25
CA HIS A 326 18.53 38.74 -13.92
C HIS A 326 19.88 38.64 -14.64
N GLU A 327 20.48 37.46 -14.71
CA GLU A 327 21.72 37.25 -15.49
C GLU A 327 21.52 37.56 -16.98
N VAL A 328 20.38 37.26 -17.55
CA VAL A 328 20.07 37.60 -18.96
C VAL A 328 19.84 39.10 -19.14
N GLU A 329 19.18 39.77 -18.17
CA GLU A 329 19.01 41.24 -18.18
C GLU A 329 20.34 42.02 -18.08
N GLU A 330 21.35 41.49 -17.34
CA GLU A 330 22.68 42.05 -17.29
C GLU A 330 23.51 41.85 -18.57
N TRP A 331 23.13 40.91 -19.43
CA TRP A 331 23.78 40.61 -20.70
C TRP A 331 23.20 41.40 -21.91
N LEU A 332 22.07 42.05 -21.73
CA LEU A 332 21.40 42.89 -22.74
C LEU A 332 21.65 44.38 -22.48
#